data_644d8d9794fd063d81cb11a6887ffbc5
#
_entry.id   644d8d9794fd063d81cb11a6887ffbc5
#
_cell.length_a   1.000
_cell.length_b   1.000
_cell.length_c   1.000
_cell.angle_alpha   90.00
_cell.angle_beta   90.00
_cell.angle_gamma   90.00
#
_symmetry.space_group_name_H-M   'P 1'
#
loop_
_entity.id
_entity.type
_entity.pdbx_description
1 polymer ?
#
loop_
_entity_poly.entity_id
_entity_poly.type
_entity_poly.pdbx_seq_one_letter_code
_entity_poly.pdbx_strand_id
1 'polypeptide(L)'
;MYDDNFPTKRYNLTLDFVKQHISKSDKILDLGIKNPLSELLKSSGFSVSNTNGEDLDIDQSLILETKATVVTAFQIFEHLLNPFQILNSIKAKKLVCSIPL
;
A
#
# COMPACT_ATOMS: atom_id res chain seq x y z
N MET A 1 21.47 -14.70 10.16
CA MET A 1 20.05 -14.67 10.48
C MET A 1 19.31 -13.68 9.64
N TYR A 2 18.39 -14.15 8.92
CA TYR A 2 17.68 -13.26 8.01
C TYR A 2 16.87 -12.18 8.74
N ASP A 3 16.54 -12.41 10.01
CA ASP A 3 15.74 -11.43 10.76
C ASP A 3 16.39 -10.07 10.82
N ASP A 4 17.73 -10.04 10.81
CA ASP A 4 18.43 -8.76 10.83
C ASP A 4 18.20 -7.95 9.58
N ASN A 5 17.84 -8.62 8.48
CA ASN A 5 17.61 -7.98 7.20
C ASN A 5 16.12 -7.87 6.87
N PHE A 6 15.26 -8.51 7.63
CA PHE A 6 13.84 -8.53 7.39
C PHE A 6 13.17 -7.51 8.30
N PRO A 7 12.41 -6.55 7.79
CA PRO A 7 11.86 -5.47 8.62
C PRO A 7 10.63 -5.93 9.41
N THR A 8 10.77 -6.99 10.18
CA THR A 8 9.66 -7.59 10.91
C THR A 8 8.99 -6.61 11.87
N LYS A 9 9.79 -5.84 12.62
CA LYS A 9 9.24 -4.89 13.57
C LYS A 9 8.42 -3.82 12.85
N ARG A 10 8.95 -3.30 11.75
CA ARG A 10 8.24 -2.28 10.96
C ARG A 10 6.96 -2.84 10.37
N TYR A 11 7.01 -4.07 9.88
CA TYR A 11 5.82 -4.72 9.31
C TYR A 11 4.76 -4.94 10.37
N ASN A 12 5.15 -5.35 11.57
CA ASN A 12 4.18 -5.54 12.66
C ASN A 12 3.57 -4.23 13.11
N LEU A 13 4.36 -3.16 13.17
CA LEU A 13 3.84 -1.83 13.51
C LEU A 13 2.86 -1.35 12.43
N THR A 14 3.19 -1.58 11.17
CA THR A 14 2.31 -1.23 10.06
C THR A 14 1.02 -2.01 10.13
N LEU A 15 1.11 -3.32 10.38
CA LEU A 15 -0.09 -4.15 10.52
C LEU A 15 -0.96 -3.67 11.66
N ASP A 16 -0.39 -3.31 12.80
CA ASP A 16 -1.16 -2.81 13.93
C ASP A 16 -1.87 -1.51 13.56
N PHE A 17 -1.19 -0.62 12.85
CA PHE A 17 -1.79 0.63 12.39
C PHE A 17 -2.96 0.35 11.44
N VAL A 18 -2.76 -0.57 10.50
CA VAL A 18 -3.79 -0.95 9.53
C VAL A 18 -5.02 -1.52 10.26
N LYS A 19 -4.79 -2.40 11.25
CA LYS A 19 -5.90 -2.98 12.02
C LYS A 19 -6.73 -1.93 12.74
N GLN A 20 -6.12 -0.81 13.13
CA GLN A 20 -6.82 0.26 13.82
C GLN A 20 -7.60 1.17 12.88
N HIS A 21 -7.20 1.26 11.63
CA HIS A 21 -7.71 2.29 10.72
C HIS A 21 -8.40 1.75 9.49
N ILE A 22 -8.26 0.48 9.18
CA ILE A 22 -8.83 -0.15 7.99
C ILE A 22 -9.66 -1.35 8.43
N SER A 23 -10.89 -1.41 7.93
CA SER A 23 -11.79 -2.52 8.20
C SER A 23 -11.46 -3.71 7.29
N LYS A 24 -11.72 -4.91 7.78
CA LYS A 24 -11.58 -6.11 6.94
C LYS A 24 -12.63 -6.18 5.83
N SER A 25 -13.68 -5.37 5.93
CA SER A 25 -14.65 -5.24 4.84
C SER A 25 -14.16 -4.28 3.74
N ASP A 26 -13.11 -3.50 4.00
CA ASP A 26 -12.52 -2.64 3.00
C ASP A 26 -11.78 -3.47 1.94
N LYS A 27 -11.71 -2.92 0.73
CA LYS A 27 -10.89 -3.47 -0.35
C LYS A 27 -9.68 -2.56 -0.51
N ILE A 28 -8.50 -3.12 -0.37
CA ILE A 28 -7.25 -2.38 -0.37
C ILE A 28 -6.55 -2.56 -1.71
N LEU A 29 -6.15 -1.45 -2.33
CA LEU A 29 -5.17 -1.45 -3.40
C LEU A 29 -3.85 -0.97 -2.82
N ASP A 30 -2.87 -1.84 -2.75
CA ASP A 30 -1.54 -1.53 -2.25
C ASP A 30 -0.65 -1.17 -3.44
N LEU A 31 -0.12 0.06 -3.44
CA LEU A 31 0.73 0.52 -4.52
C LEU A 31 2.07 -0.17 -4.45
N GLY A 32 2.48 -0.78 -5.55
CA GLY A 32 3.69 -1.58 -5.64
C GLY A 32 3.36 -3.03 -5.91
N ILE A 33 4.35 -3.79 -6.34
CA ILE A 33 4.16 -5.20 -6.61
C ILE A 33 3.92 -5.97 -5.31
N LYS A 34 3.35 -7.16 -5.45
CA LYS A 34 3.17 -8.09 -4.34
C LYS A 34 4.48 -8.25 -3.57
N ASN A 35 4.41 -8.16 -2.25
CA ASN A 35 5.59 -8.12 -1.39
C ASN A 35 5.24 -8.73 -0.02
N PRO A 36 6.24 -8.94 0.86
CA PRO A 36 5.98 -9.58 2.16
C PRO A 36 4.96 -8.84 3.02
N LEU A 37 4.92 -7.50 2.97
CA LEU A 37 3.95 -6.74 3.75
C LEU A 37 2.54 -6.95 3.22
N SER A 38 2.34 -6.89 1.91
CA SER A 38 1.01 -7.13 1.34
C SER A 38 0.54 -8.56 1.63
N GLU A 39 1.46 -9.54 1.62
CA GLU A 39 1.12 -10.91 1.99
C GLU A 39 0.76 -11.03 3.46
N LEU A 40 1.44 -10.30 4.33
CA LEU A 40 1.10 -10.25 5.75
C LEU A 40 -0.31 -9.71 5.96
N LEU A 41 -0.68 -8.64 5.25
CA LEU A 41 -2.02 -8.08 5.33
C LEU A 41 -3.07 -9.09 4.88
N LYS A 42 -2.80 -9.81 3.77
CA LYS A 42 -3.72 -10.84 3.30
C LYS A 42 -3.87 -11.97 4.31
N SER A 43 -2.76 -12.45 4.87
CA SER A 43 -2.80 -13.54 5.85
C SER A 43 -3.50 -13.11 7.14
N SER A 44 -3.56 -11.82 7.39
CA SER A 44 -4.27 -11.27 8.55
C SER A 44 -5.76 -11.03 8.28
N GLY A 45 -6.25 -11.38 7.10
CA GLY A 45 -7.68 -11.33 6.77
C GLY A 45 -8.12 -10.14 5.95
N PHE A 46 -7.20 -9.27 5.51
CA PHE A 46 -7.54 -8.14 4.68
C PHE A 46 -7.61 -8.53 3.21
N SER A 47 -8.49 -7.87 2.47
CA SER A 47 -8.61 -8.04 1.02
C SER A 47 -7.66 -7.06 0.36
N VAL A 48 -6.58 -7.56 -0.23
CA VAL A 48 -5.50 -6.73 -0.78
C VAL A 48 -5.22 -7.14 -2.21
N SER A 49 -5.12 -6.16 -3.09
CA SER A 49 -4.55 -6.34 -4.43
C SER A 49 -3.40 -5.35 -4.59
N ASN A 50 -2.51 -5.64 -5.52
CA ASN A 50 -1.33 -4.81 -5.76
C ASN A 50 -1.34 -4.27 -7.17
N THR A 51 -0.61 -3.18 -7.41
CA THR A 51 -0.28 -2.77 -8.77
C THR A 51 0.71 -3.77 -9.36
N ASN A 52 0.98 -3.68 -10.66
CA ASN A 52 1.69 -4.72 -11.40
C ASN A 52 3.18 -4.40 -11.62
N GLY A 53 3.73 -3.45 -10.90
CA GLY A 53 5.11 -3.03 -11.09
C GLY A 53 5.30 -1.98 -12.17
N GLU A 54 4.20 -1.43 -12.69
CA GLU A 54 4.28 -0.34 -13.65
C GLU A 54 4.89 0.91 -13.00
N ASP A 55 5.48 1.77 -13.83
CA ASP A 55 5.98 3.06 -13.36
C ASP A 55 4.78 3.97 -13.04
N LEU A 56 4.51 4.17 -11.77
CA LEU A 56 3.34 4.93 -11.33
C LEU A 56 3.40 6.41 -11.71
N ASP A 57 4.58 6.94 -12.00
CA ASP A 57 4.70 8.30 -12.53
C ASP A 57 4.14 8.40 -13.95
N ILE A 58 4.06 7.28 -14.66
CA ILE A 58 3.64 7.23 -16.06
C ILE A 58 2.25 6.60 -16.20
N ASP A 59 1.97 5.55 -15.44
CA ASP A 59 0.75 4.75 -15.59
C ASP A 59 -0.02 4.68 -14.29
N GLN A 60 -1.10 5.44 -14.18
CA GLN A 60 -2.01 5.44 -13.03
C GLN A 60 -3.32 4.72 -13.33
N SER A 61 -3.38 3.90 -14.38
CA SER A 61 -4.65 3.31 -14.83
C SER A 61 -5.30 2.45 -13.75
N LEU A 62 -4.53 1.63 -13.02
CA LEU A 62 -5.10 0.82 -11.95
C LEU A 62 -5.64 1.70 -10.81
N ILE A 63 -4.94 2.80 -10.49
CA ILE A 63 -5.39 3.72 -9.45
C ILE A 63 -6.68 4.40 -9.86
N LEU A 64 -6.78 4.81 -11.11
CA LEU A 64 -7.97 5.50 -11.63
C LEU A 64 -9.17 4.59 -11.73
N GLU A 65 -8.94 3.32 -12.08
CA GLU A 65 -10.02 2.37 -12.38
C GLU A 65 -10.39 1.47 -11.21
N THR A 66 -9.60 1.47 -10.15
CA THR A 66 -9.83 0.59 -9.01
C THR A 66 -11.14 0.89 -8.31
N LYS A 67 -11.77 -0.16 -7.79
CA LYS A 67 -12.93 -0.04 -6.91
C LYS A 67 -12.55 -0.21 -5.45
N ALA A 68 -11.25 -0.16 -5.14
CA ALA A 68 -10.78 -0.24 -3.78
C ALA A 68 -11.34 0.92 -2.95
N THR A 69 -11.63 0.63 -1.68
CA THR A 69 -12.10 1.66 -0.75
C THR A 69 -10.95 2.32 -0.02
N VAL A 70 -9.79 1.66 0.00
CA VAL A 70 -8.57 2.17 0.63
C VAL A 70 -7.40 1.95 -0.31
N VAL A 71 -6.54 2.94 -0.42
CA VAL A 71 -5.26 2.81 -1.11
C VAL A 71 -4.17 2.87 -0.07
N THR A 72 -3.22 1.96 -0.13
CA THR A 72 -2.04 1.97 0.73
C THR A 72 -0.79 2.21 -0.09
N ALA A 73 0.17 2.93 0.48
CA ALA A 73 1.42 3.25 -0.21
C ALA A 73 2.53 3.25 0.84
N PHE A 74 3.09 2.07 1.12
CA PHE A 74 4.10 1.94 2.16
C PHE A 74 5.49 2.13 1.55
N GLN A 75 6.10 3.29 1.85
CA GLN A 75 7.43 3.65 1.38
C GLN A 75 7.53 3.68 -0.16
N ILE A 76 6.50 4.23 -0.79
CA ILE A 76 6.44 4.34 -2.25
C ILE A 76 6.68 5.78 -2.70
N PHE A 77 6.09 6.76 -1.99
CA PHE A 77 6.08 8.15 -2.46
C PHE A 77 7.47 8.76 -2.57
N GLU A 78 8.42 8.33 -1.74
CA GLU A 78 9.78 8.83 -1.81
C GLU A 78 10.50 8.42 -3.10
N HIS A 79 9.98 7.41 -3.81
CA HIS A 79 10.55 6.93 -5.07
C HIS A 79 9.87 7.50 -6.30
N LEU A 80 8.83 8.30 -6.12
CA LEU A 80 8.06 8.87 -7.23
C LEU A 80 8.60 10.25 -7.58
N LEU A 81 8.63 10.55 -8.87
CA LEU A 81 9.01 11.89 -9.35
C LEU A 81 7.88 12.89 -9.14
N ASN A 82 6.63 12.42 -9.25
CA ASN A 82 5.46 13.28 -9.12
C ASN A 82 4.41 12.63 -8.24
N PRO A 83 4.64 12.58 -6.91
CA PRO A 83 3.66 11.97 -6.01
C PRO A 83 2.33 12.70 -5.96
N PHE A 84 2.30 14.01 -6.26
CA PHE A 84 1.05 14.76 -6.27
C PHE A 84 0.10 14.29 -7.36
N GLN A 85 0.63 13.82 -8.49
CA GLN A 85 -0.22 13.26 -9.54
C GLN A 85 -0.92 11.99 -9.05
N ILE A 86 -0.19 11.15 -8.31
CA ILE A 86 -0.76 9.95 -7.73
C ILE A 86 -1.85 10.32 -6.72
N LEU A 87 -1.56 11.26 -5.83
CA LEU A 87 -2.53 11.71 -4.83
C LEU A 87 -3.81 12.23 -5.50
N ASN A 88 -3.67 12.97 -6.58
CA ASN A 88 -4.82 13.49 -7.31
C ASN A 88 -5.61 12.40 -8.03
N SER A 89 -4.99 11.26 -8.31
CA SER A 89 -5.62 10.15 -9.01
C SER A 89 -6.41 9.24 -8.07
N ILE A 90 -6.17 9.32 -6.76
CA ILE A 90 -6.80 8.44 -5.79
C ILE A 90 -8.22 8.90 -5.52
N LYS A 91 -9.18 8.00 -5.75
CA LYS A 91 -10.60 8.24 -5.51
C LYS A 91 -11.14 7.44 -4.33
N ALA A 92 -10.31 6.62 -3.72
CA ALA A 92 -10.71 5.84 -2.55
C ALA A 92 -11.02 6.75 -1.38
N LYS A 93 -11.81 6.23 -0.43
CA LYS A 93 -12.19 7.00 0.77
C LYS A 93 -10.99 7.34 1.64
N LYS A 94 -9.96 6.52 1.60
CA LYS A 94 -8.85 6.61 2.54
C LYS A 94 -7.54 6.26 1.84
N LEU A 95 -6.52 6.99 2.20
CA LEU A 95 -5.14 6.69 1.82
C LEU A 95 -4.35 6.48 3.11
N VAL A 96 -3.63 5.38 3.19
CA VAL A 96 -2.68 5.12 4.28
C VAL A 96 -1.30 4.96 3.66
N CYS A 97 -0.37 5.76 4.09
CA CYS A 97 0.98 5.72 3.53
C CYS A 97 2.02 5.82 4.63
N SER A 98 3.22 5.38 4.33
CA SER A 98 4.38 5.58 5.16
C SER A 98 5.52 6.12 4.33
N ILE A 99 6.32 6.97 4.93
CA ILE A 99 7.54 7.50 4.33
C ILE A 99 8.65 7.38 5.38
N PRO A 100 9.91 7.23 4.96
CA PRO A 100 11.01 7.19 5.91
C PRO A 100 11.19 8.56 6.58
N LEU A 101 11.61 8.52 7.82
CA LEU A 101 11.89 9.75 8.59
C LEU A 101 13.38 10.17 8.41
#